data_e1a0900e228386832d00b685f3323966
#
_entry.id   e1a0900e228386832d00b685f3323966
#
_cell.length_a   1.000
_cell.length_b   1.000
_cell.length_c   1.000
_cell.angle_alpha   90.00
_cell.angle_beta   90.00
_cell.angle_gamma   90.00
#
_symmetry.space_group_name_H-M   'P 1'
#
loop_
_entity.id
_entity.type
_entity.pdbx_description
1 polymer ?
#
loop_
_entity_poly.entity_id
_entity_poly.type
_entity_poly.pdbx_seq_one_letter_code
_entity_poly.pdbx_strand_id
1 'polypeptide(L)'
;MQKRQKRENKSVLTRLLSLVVVVLLIATAAAVRDGKLFGHEWSKPQTSQAAAADGNDTLVVLPDGGFVVNTKPLAKDVMGYGGNVPLKISISKDGVVDSIVAEPNAETPDFFDYAKTLFDRWKGKTVDEAMAQKVDAVTGATFSSKAIIGNMNRGLAYAKRHVAAEEQDRALWATASAAGAFPDGGWTVGGIAAVVVVLLGAVVPLLTKSRRWRYVQLVLNVVVLGLCTGTFVSYALFMRLFSGGVSVAALSALAAPLLMVAVALVYPLVGKQGYYCANVCPFGSVQELAGKLSRRKLRVSPRLNKGLVMFKNVLWCVLMVLLLTGVWTAWIDYELFTAFLYSSASVWVIAAAVGFLVLSVWVPRPYCRFG
;
A
#
# COMPACT_ATOMS: atom_id res chain seq x y z
N MET A 1 -39.06 -30.04 -2.79
CA MET A 1 -38.76 -28.61 -2.77
C MET A 1 -38.06 -28.15 -1.50
N GLN A 2 -38.53 -28.41 -0.30
CA GLN A 2 -37.95 -27.98 0.98
C GLN A 2 -36.48 -28.34 1.22
N LYS A 3 -36.02 -29.56 0.85
CA LYS A 3 -34.58 -29.95 1.03
C LYS A 3 -33.61 -29.13 0.16
N ARG A 4 -34.05 -28.71 -1.04
CA ARG A 4 -33.22 -27.89 -1.96
C ARG A 4 -33.11 -26.48 -1.42
N GLN A 5 -34.20 -25.90 -0.97
CA GLN A 5 -34.26 -24.56 -0.35
C GLN A 5 -33.44 -24.47 0.93
N LYS A 6 -33.48 -25.53 1.78
CA LYS A 6 -32.67 -25.62 3.01
C LYS A 6 -31.15 -25.73 2.72
N ARG A 7 -30.76 -26.40 1.61
CA ARG A 7 -29.36 -26.45 1.15
C ARG A 7 -28.89 -25.11 0.59
N GLU A 8 -29.74 -24.43 -0.18
CA GLU A 8 -29.42 -23.09 -0.73
C GLU A 8 -29.29 -22.06 0.38
N ASN A 9 -30.20 -22.02 1.36
CA ASN A 9 -30.09 -21.13 2.52
C ASN A 9 -28.85 -21.40 3.38
N LYS A 10 -28.49 -22.66 3.60
CA LYS A 10 -27.29 -23.03 4.32
C LYS A 10 -26.01 -22.59 3.57
N SER A 11 -26.01 -22.66 2.24
CA SER A 11 -24.89 -22.18 1.42
C SER A 11 -24.75 -20.65 1.41
N VAL A 12 -25.87 -19.92 1.42
CA VAL A 12 -25.88 -18.45 1.51
C VAL A 12 -25.43 -18.01 2.89
N LEU A 13 -25.91 -18.63 3.95
CA LEU A 13 -25.49 -18.32 5.33
C LEU A 13 -23.99 -18.54 5.53
N THR A 14 -23.47 -19.66 5.02
CA THR A 14 -22.01 -19.94 5.11
C THR A 14 -21.18 -18.91 4.35
N ARG A 15 -21.63 -18.45 3.20
CA ARG A 15 -20.98 -17.40 2.41
C ARG A 15 -21.03 -16.06 3.12
N LEU A 16 -22.16 -15.71 3.70
CA LEU A 16 -22.33 -14.47 4.48
C LEU A 16 -21.41 -14.50 5.69
N LEU A 17 -21.37 -15.61 6.42
CA LEU A 17 -20.48 -15.78 7.58
C LEU A 17 -19.00 -15.64 7.18
N SER A 18 -18.57 -16.27 6.08
CA SER A 18 -17.19 -16.17 5.59
C SER A 18 -16.84 -14.73 5.19
N LEU A 19 -17.78 -14.01 4.58
CA LEU A 19 -17.60 -12.60 4.21
C LEU A 19 -17.46 -11.72 5.46
N VAL A 20 -18.32 -11.90 6.46
CA VAL A 20 -18.23 -11.16 7.74
C VAL A 20 -16.89 -11.41 8.42
N VAL A 21 -16.42 -12.66 8.46
CA VAL A 21 -15.10 -13.00 9.03
C VAL A 21 -13.96 -12.30 8.28
N VAL A 22 -13.98 -12.29 6.95
CA VAL A 22 -12.95 -11.61 6.14
C VAL A 22 -12.96 -10.10 6.38
N VAL A 23 -14.14 -9.48 6.40
CA VAL A 23 -14.27 -8.04 6.68
C VAL A 23 -13.79 -7.70 8.08
N LEU A 24 -14.12 -8.51 9.09
CA LEU A 24 -13.64 -8.33 10.46
C LEU A 24 -12.11 -8.49 10.53
N LEU A 25 -11.53 -9.47 9.86
CA LEU A 25 -10.08 -9.67 9.81
C LEU A 25 -9.37 -8.46 9.18
N ILE A 26 -9.90 -7.90 8.10
CA ILE A 26 -9.31 -6.71 7.48
C ILE A 26 -9.48 -5.48 8.39
N ALA A 27 -10.63 -5.32 9.01
CA ALA A 27 -10.88 -4.22 9.96
C ALA A 27 -9.95 -4.29 11.18
N THR A 28 -9.76 -5.49 11.76
CA THR A 28 -8.81 -5.69 12.86
C THR A 28 -7.36 -5.47 12.42
N ALA A 29 -7.00 -5.89 11.21
CA ALA A 29 -5.68 -5.62 10.67
C ALA A 29 -5.41 -4.12 10.49
N ALA A 30 -6.40 -3.35 10.01
CA ALA A 30 -6.33 -1.90 9.90
C ALA A 30 -6.17 -1.24 11.28
N ALA A 31 -6.98 -1.65 12.25
CA ALA A 31 -6.92 -1.13 13.62
C ALA A 31 -5.59 -1.44 14.31
N VAL A 32 -5.02 -2.62 14.08
CA VAL A 32 -3.73 -3.04 14.66
C VAL A 32 -2.57 -2.30 13.98
N ARG A 33 -2.60 -2.16 12.66
CA ARG A 33 -1.53 -1.50 11.90
C ARG A 33 -1.47 0.00 12.15
N ASP A 34 -2.60 0.69 11.97
CA ASP A 34 -2.63 2.15 11.94
C ASP A 34 -3.10 2.76 13.28
N GLY A 35 -3.51 1.91 14.24
CA GLY A 35 -4.04 2.34 15.53
C GLY A 35 -5.35 3.13 15.45
N LYS A 36 -5.94 3.21 14.24
CA LYS A 36 -7.16 3.96 13.94
C LYS A 36 -8.22 3.05 13.33
N LEU A 37 -9.46 3.26 13.70
CA LEU A 37 -10.60 2.60 13.09
C LEU A 37 -11.67 3.64 12.78
N PHE A 38 -12.08 3.77 11.52
CA PHE A 38 -13.03 4.77 11.03
C PHE A 38 -12.70 6.21 11.46
N GLY A 39 -11.41 6.57 11.51
CA GLY A 39 -10.94 7.88 11.94
C GLY A 39 -10.79 8.08 13.44
N HIS A 40 -11.22 7.13 14.29
CA HIS A 40 -11.00 7.16 15.74
C HIS A 40 -9.71 6.46 16.14
N GLU A 41 -8.89 7.12 16.95
CA GLU A 41 -7.66 6.54 17.49
C GLU A 41 -7.96 5.61 18.67
N TRP A 42 -7.62 4.34 18.55
CA TRP A 42 -7.82 3.32 19.58
C TRP A 42 -6.52 2.90 20.25
N SER A 43 -5.41 2.97 19.52
CA SER A 43 -4.08 2.66 20.03
C SER A 43 -3.03 3.42 19.23
N LYS A 44 -1.81 3.56 19.78
CA LYS A 44 -0.68 4.09 18.99
C LYS A 44 -0.41 3.15 17.81
N PRO A 45 -0.23 3.66 16.57
CA PRO A 45 -0.03 2.82 15.39
C PRO A 45 1.18 1.91 15.54
N GLN A 46 1.05 0.64 15.15
CA GLN A 46 2.15 -0.36 15.19
C GLN A 46 3.33 0.01 14.29
N THR A 47 3.14 0.85 13.27
CA THR A 47 4.24 1.41 12.47
C THR A 47 5.19 2.25 13.31
N SER A 48 4.71 2.81 14.43
CA SER A 48 5.56 3.42 15.46
C SER A 48 6.08 2.38 16.49
N GLN A 49 5.45 1.19 16.60
CA GLN A 49 5.86 0.16 17.56
C GLN A 49 7.05 -0.69 17.10
N ALA A 50 7.28 -0.87 15.79
CA ALA A 50 8.55 -1.45 15.30
C ALA A 50 9.77 -0.54 15.61
N ALA A 51 9.51 0.75 15.94
CA ALA A 51 10.49 1.71 16.43
C ALA A 51 10.35 1.99 17.95
N ALA A 52 9.26 1.56 18.60
CA ALA A 52 8.90 1.88 19.99
C ALA A 52 9.11 0.71 20.97
N ALA A 53 9.95 -0.29 20.60
CA ALA A 53 10.27 -1.39 21.52
C ALA A 53 11.07 -0.96 22.77
N ASP A 54 11.42 0.33 22.91
CA ASP A 54 12.20 0.86 24.04
C ASP A 54 11.75 2.26 24.45
N GLY A 55 10.51 2.57 24.66
CA GLY A 55 10.09 3.79 25.39
C GLY A 55 10.66 5.16 24.94
N ASN A 56 11.32 5.24 23.80
CA ASN A 56 11.91 6.44 23.23
C ASN A 56 11.23 6.72 21.88
N ASP A 57 10.52 7.84 21.80
CA ASP A 57 9.90 8.31 20.55
C ASP A 57 10.98 8.53 19.48
N THR A 58 11.16 7.55 18.59
CA THR A 58 12.11 7.64 17.47
C THR A 58 11.66 8.65 16.43
N LEU A 59 10.34 8.82 16.27
CA LEU A 59 9.74 9.75 15.33
C LEU A 59 8.60 10.49 16.01
N VAL A 60 8.63 11.81 15.92
CA VAL A 60 7.53 12.68 16.38
C VAL A 60 7.04 13.48 15.19
N VAL A 61 5.79 13.30 14.80
CA VAL A 61 5.17 14.08 13.73
C VAL A 61 4.70 15.42 14.30
N LEU A 62 5.05 16.51 13.62
CA LEU A 62 4.69 17.87 14.00
C LEU A 62 3.33 18.27 13.38
N PRO A 63 2.60 19.22 13.98
CA PRO A 63 1.29 19.67 13.47
C PRO A 63 1.35 20.31 12.09
N ASP A 64 2.50 20.82 11.66
CA ASP A 64 2.77 21.45 10.38
C ASP A 64 3.04 20.43 9.24
N GLY A 65 3.02 19.13 9.57
CA GLY A 65 3.31 18.05 8.64
C GLY A 65 4.80 17.72 8.50
N GLY A 66 5.67 18.41 9.26
CA GLY A 66 7.07 18.01 9.46
C GLY A 66 7.20 16.90 10.50
N PHE A 67 8.41 16.40 10.69
CA PHE A 67 8.66 15.37 11.72
C PHE A 67 10.07 15.50 12.32
N VAL A 68 10.23 15.00 13.54
CA VAL A 68 11.50 14.96 14.25
C VAL A 68 11.95 13.51 14.41
N VAL A 69 13.16 13.21 13.98
CA VAL A 69 13.79 11.91 14.18
C VAL A 69 14.74 11.97 15.36
N ASN A 70 14.51 11.13 16.37
CA ASN A 70 15.42 10.94 17.48
C ASN A 70 16.38 9.78 17.19
N THR A 71 17.68 10.06 17.15
CA THR A 71 18.70 9.04 16.81
C THR A 71 19.10 8.16 17.98
N LYS A 72 18.70 8.48 19.20
CA LYS A 72 19.07 7.73 20.42
C LYS A 72 18.80 6.22 20.32
N PRO A 73 17.63 5.75 19.86
CA PRO A 73 17.37 4.32 19.68
C PRO A 73 18.02 3.74 18.42
N LEU A 74 18.33 4.57 17.41
CA LEU A 74 18.82 4.15 16.09
C LEU A 74 20.33 3.94 16.05
N ALA A 75 21.08 4.63 16.88
CA ALA A 75 22.54 4.72 16.82
C ALA A 75 23.21 4.38 18.18
N LYS A 76 22.68 3.38 18.87
CA LYS A 76 23.20 2.91 20.18
C LYS A 76 24.65 2.45 20.11
N ASP A 77 25.10 1.99 18.96
CA ASP A 77 26.45 1.50 18.67
C ASP A 77 27.42 2.61 18.23
N VAL A 78 26.93 3.83 18.00
CA VAL A 78 27.74 4.97 17.58
C VAL A 78 28.23 5.72 18.80
N MET A 79 29.52 5.58 19.08
CA MET A 79 30.15 6.18 20.27
C MET A 79 31.12 7.30 19.87
N GLY A 80 31.07 8.39 20.63
CA GLY A 80 32.09 9.45 20.65
C GLY A 80 33.18 9.19 21.71
N TYR A 81 33.81 10.23 22.18
CA TYR A 81 34.83 10.14 23.25
C TYR A 81 34.19 9.89 24.62
N GLY A 82 33.10 10.62 24.94
CA GLY A 82 32.39 10.49 26.20
C GLY A 82 31.22 9.51 26.17
N GLY A 83 30.89 8.96 25.00
CA GLY A 83 29.76 8.03 24.84
C GLY A 83 28.93 8.31 23.61
N ASN A 84 27.65 7.91 23.67
CA ASN A 84 26.70 8.17 22.57
C ASN A 84 26.34 9.67 22.52
N VAL A 85 26.18 10.18 21.28
CA VAL A 85 25.80 11.59 21.02
C VAL A 85 24.44 11.58 20.28
N PRO A 86 23.31 11.37 20.97
CA PRO A 86 22.02 11.33 20.33
C PRO A 86 21.63 12.71 19.81
N LEU A 87 20.98 12.69 18.62
CA LEU A 87 20.53 13.88 17.92
C LEU A 87 19.02 13.84 17.69
N LYS A 88 18.41 15.03 17.72
CA LYS A 88 17.06 15.27 17.18
C LYS A 88 17.19 16.02 15.88
N ILE A 89 16.71 15.40 14.80
CA ILE A 89 16.76 15.94 13.44
C ILE A 89 15.36 16.34 13.07
N SER A 90 15.09 17.65 12.97
CA SER A 90 13.80 18.16 12.49
C SER A 90 13.82 18.26 10.97
N ILE A 91 12.81 17.70 10.36
CA ILE A 91 12.64 17.63 8.90
C ILE A 91 11.28 18.22 8.56
N SER A 92 11.28 19.18 7.62
CA SER A 92 10.06 19.83 7.16
C SER A 92 9.18 18.86 6.33
N LYS A 93 7.94 19.25 6.08
CA LYS A 93 7.00 18.51 5.20
C LYS A 93 7.55 18.28 3.78
N ASP A 94 8.48 19.13 3.34
CA ASP A 94 9.09 19.05 2.00
C ASP A 94 10.36 18.18 2.00
N GLY A 95 10.64 17.47 3.11
CA GLY A 95 11.79 16.58 3.24
C GLY A 95 13.12 17.31 3.41
N VAL A 96 13.13 18.58 3.85
CA VAL A 96 14.32 19.38 4.08
C VAL A 96 14.70 19.34 5.55
N VAL A 97 15.99 19.19 5.86
CA VAL A 97 16.54 19.25 7.23
C VAL A 97 16.46 20.70 7.71
N ASP A 98 15.56 20.97 8.63
CA ASP A 98 15.32 22.32 9.17
C ASP A 98 16.27 22.63 10.33
N SER A 99 16.35 21.74 11.31
CA SER A 99 17.23 21.92 12.46
C SER A 99 17.77 20.59 13.00
N ILE A 100 18.94 20.69 13.65
CA ILE A 100 19.60 19.55 14.30
C ILE A 100 19.94 19.99 15.71
N VAL A 101 19.46 19.23 16.69
CA VAL A 101 19.71 19.51 18.12
C VAL A 101 20.31 18.26 18.74
N ALA A 102 21.46 18.46 19.44
CA ALA A 102 22.04 17.39 20.22
C ALA A 102 21.30 17.25 21.55
N GLU A 103 20.97 16.01 21.92
CA GLU A 103 20.49 15.71 23.27
C GLU A 103 21.64 15.73 24.30
N PRO A 104 21.35 15.76 25.61
CA PRO A 104 22.37 15.67 26.65
C PRO A 104 23.29 14.46 26.41
N ASN A 105 24.56 14.70 26.37
CA ASN A 105 25.64 13.73 26.14
C ASN A 105 26.81 13.99 27.07
N ALA A 106 27.76 13.06 27.14
CA ALA A 106 28.92 13.12 28.04
C ALA A 106 30.22 13.54 27.32
N GLU A 107 30.11 14.16 26.14
CA GLU A 107 31.27 14.70 25.43
C GLU A 107 31.89 15.89 26.13
N THR A 108 33.20 16.12 25.96
CA THR A 108 33.87 17.29 26.46
C THR A 108 33.36 18.56 25.78
N PRO A 109 32.84 19.56 26.52
CA PRO A 109 32.11 20.68 25.93
C PRO A 109 32.87 21.41 24.82
N ASP A 110 34.14 21.74 25.04
CA ASP A 110 34.96 22.49 24.07
C ASP A 110 35.11 21.75 22.73
N PHE A 111 35.42 20.46 22.78
CA PHE A 111 35.56 19.62 21.58
C PHE A 111 34.21 19.35 20.89
N PHE A 112 33.15 19.23 21.69
CA PHE A 112 31.82 19.04 21.17
C PHE A 112 31.27 20.28 20.45
N ASP A 113 31.57 21.48 20.97
CA ASP A 113 31.19 22.75 20.35
C ASP A 113 31.89 22.95 19.01
N TYR A 114 33.14 22.54 18.87
CA TYR A 114 33.79 22.47 17.57
C TYR A 114 33.10 21.47 16.60
N ALA A 115 32.70 20.31 17.08
CA ALA A 115 32.05 19.30 16.28
C ALA A 115 30.64 19.74 15.85
N LYS A 116 29.93 20.56 16.63
CA LYS A 116 28.60 21.10 16.28
C LYS A 116 28.58 21.94 15.00
N THR A 117 29.71 22.51 14.59
CA THR A 117 29.84 23.26 13.33
C THR A 117 29.46 22.38 12.10
N LEU A 118 29.49 21.05 12.26
CA LEU A 118 29.05 20.13 11.23
C LEU A 118 27.58 20.22 10.96
N PHE A 119 26.75 20.67 11.90
CA PHE A 119 25.28 20.74 11.70
C PHE A 119 24.90 21.63 10.53
N ASP A 120 25.63 22.73 10.32
CA ASP A 120 25.39 23.65 9.20
C ASP A 120 25.62 22.99 7.82
N ARG A 121 26.33 21.87 7.78
CA ARG A 121 26.55 21.12 6.54
C ARG A 121 25.28 20.45 6.02
N TRP A 122 24.38 20.05 6.89
CA TRP A 122 23.14 19.36 6.55
C TRP A 122 21.90 20.25 6.58
N LYS A 123 21.95 21.34 7.33
CA LYS A 123 20.84 22.27 7.45
C LYS A 123 20.47 22.89 6.09
N GLY A 124 19.17 22.95 5.79
CA GLY A 124 18.63 23.47 4.53
C GLY A 124 18.76 22.54 3.33
N LYS A 125 19.23 21.30 3.51
CA LYS A 125 19.32 20.29 2.44
C LYS A 125 18.20 19.30 2.54
N THR A 126 17.82 18.74 1.39
CA THR A 126 16.91 17.61 1.35
C THR A 126 17.55 16.37 1.99
N VAL A 127 16.74 15.44 2.48
CA VAL A 127 17.23 14.19 3.10
C VAL A 127 18.19 13.45 2.15
N ASP A 128 17.91 13.44 0.84
CA ASP A 128 18.76 12.77 -0.15
C ASP A 128 20.08 13.48 -0.37
N GLU A 129 20.10 14.81 -0.48
CA GLU A 129 21.32 15.61 -0.59
C GLU A 129 22.16 15.51 0.69
N ALA A 130 21.50 15.54 1.86
CA ALA A 130 22.16 15.39 3.15
C ALA A 130 22.84 14.02 3.31
N MET A 131 22.20 12.95 2.80
CA MET A 131 22.79 11.61 2.81
C MET A 131 23.92 11.43 1.78
N ALA A 132 23.82 12.06 0.63
CA ALA A 132 24.84 11.97 -0.42
C ALA A 132 26.12 12.76 -0.05
N GLN A 133 26.02 13.69 0.89
CA GLN A 133 27.11 14.56 1.26
C GLN A 133 28.17 13.81 2.09
N LYS A 134 29.42 13.80 1.61
CA LYS A 134 30.55 13.39 2.42
C LYS A 134 30.96 14.51 3.37
N VAL A 135 30.91 14.23 4.65
CA VAL A 135 31.29 15.16 5.72
C VAL A 135 32.49 14.57 6.44
N ASP A 136 33.59 15.33 6.45
CA ASP A 136 34.81 14.94 7.15
C ASP A 136 34.78 15.41 8.62
N ALA A 137 35.45 14.66 9.46
CA ALA A 137 35.57 15.00 10.87
C ALA A 137 36.39 16.29 11.07
N VAL A 138 36.00 17.11 12.03
CA VAL A 138 36.71 18.34 12.39
C VAL A 138 38.04 17.98 13.08
N THR A 139 39.14 18.58 12.62
CA THR A 139 40.47 18.39 13.23
C THR A 139 40.42 18.84 14.67
N GLY A 140 40.94 18.02 15.56
CA GLY A 140 40.93 18.28 17.02
C GLY A 140 39.70 17.74 17.76
N ALA A 141 38.56 17.53 17.06
CA ALA A 141 37.32 16.96 17.62
C ALA A 141 36.87 15.69 16.87
N THR A 142 37.81 14.84 16.47
CA THR A 142 37.55 13.72 15.55
C THR A 142 36.58 12.70 16.11
N PHE A 143 36.61 12.35 17.38
CA PHE A 143 35.73 11.36 17.98
C PHE A 143 34.30 11.88 18.07
N SER A 144 34.10 13.09 18.58
CA SER A 144 32.78 13.73 18.66
C SER A 144 32.19 13.96 17.25
N SER A 145 33.04 14.35 16.28
CA SER A 145 32.65 14.51 14.88
C SER A 145 32.15 13.17 14.26
N LYS A 146 32.87 12.06 14.47
CA LYS A 146 32.50 10.75 14.01
C LYS A 146 31.17 10.29 14.62
N ALA A 147 30.95 10.58 15.91
CA ALA A 147 29.69 10.29 16.58
C ALA A 147 28.52 11.08 15.97
N ILE A 148 28.70 12.39 15.73
CA ILE A 148 27.71 13.22 15.04
C ILE A 148 27.41 12.68 13.65
N ILE A 149 28.42 12.42 12.82
CA ILE A 149 28.27 11.91 11.45
C ILE A 149 27.55 10.55 11.46
N GLY A 150 27.91 9.64 12.37
CA GLY A 150 27.30 8.34 12.50
C GLY A 150 25.80 8.44 12.88
N ASN A 151 25.48 9.29 13.87
CA ASN A 151 24.09 9.54 14.25
C ASN A 151 23.28 10.20 13.13
N MET A 152 23.84 11.18 12.41
CA MET A 152 23.21 11.80 11.25
C MET A 152 22.90 10.77 10.16
N ASN A 153 23.87 9.95 9.79
CA ASN A 153 23.67 8.93 8.77
C ASN A 153 22.55 7.93 9.14
N ARG A 154 22.46 7.50 10.40
CA ARG A 154 21.39 6.62 10.89
C ARG A 154 20.04 7.32 10.90
N GLY A 155 20.01 8.58 11.38
CA GLY A 155 18.79 9.39 11.44
C GLY A 155 18.26 9.73 10.05
N LEU A 156 19.10 10.15 9.12
CA LEU A 156 18.71 10.44 7.73
C LEU A 156 18.28 9.19 6.98
N ALA A 157 18.95 8.05 7.19
CA ALA A 157 18.52 6.77 6.59
C ALA A 157 17.14 6.32 7.10
N TYR A 158 16.81 6.62 8.35
CA TYR A 158 15.48 6.40 8.91
C TYR A 158 14.46 7.38 8.32
N ALA A 159 14.81 8.66 8.25
CA ALA A 159 13.98 9.71 7.65
C ALA A 159 13.64 9.41 6.19
N LYS A 160 14.64 9.01 5.39
CA LYS A 160 14.45 8.64 3.98
C LYS A 160 13.41 7.53 3.82
N ARG A 161 13.46 6.50 4.67
CA ARG A 161 12.45 5.42 4.65
C ARG A 161 11.06 5.93 4.98
N HIS A 162 10.96 6.87 5.92
CA HIS A 162 9.68 7.48 6.30
C HIS A 162 9.13 8.37 5.19
N VAL A 163 9.96 9.24 4.60
CA VAL A 163 9.58 10.10 3.46
C VAL A 163 9.17 9.26 2.26
N ALA A 164 9.94 8.21 1.93
CA ALA A 164 9.60 7.31 0.83
C ALA A 164 8.26 6.58 1.06
N ALA A 165 7.97 6.17 2.29
CA ALA A 165 6.69 5.56 2.64
C ALA A 165 5.53 6.56 2.52
N GLU A 166 5.73 7.82 2.96
CA GLU A 166 4.73 8.89 2.77
C GLU A 166 4.55 9.29 1.31
N GLU A 167 5.64 9.39 0.54
CA GLU A 167 5.55 9.68 -0.90
C GLU A 167 4.85 8.53 -1.65
N GLN A 168 5.14 7.30 -1.31
CA GLN A 168 4.47 6.14 -1.87
C GLN A 168 2.99 6.13 -1.50
N ASP A 169 2.67 6.50 -0.28
CA ASP A 169 1.30 6.71 0.18
C ASP A 169 0.62 7.89 -0.54
N ARG A 170 1.32 9.03 -0.70
CA ARG A 170 0.84 10.16 -1.49
C ARG A 170 0.69 9.82 -2.97
N ALA A 171 1.64 9.09 -3.57
CA ALA A 171 1.56 8.65 -4.96
C ALA A 171 0.41 7.66 -5.19
N LEU A 172 0.18 6.74 -4.27
CA LEU A 172 -1.00 5.88 -4.26
C LEU A 172 -2.31 6.68 -4.13
N TRP A 173 -2.31 7.75 -3.33
CA TRP A 173 -3.44 8.68 -3.24
C TRP A 173 -3.53 9.62 -4.43
N ALA A 174 -2.43 10.16 -4.94
CA ALA A 174 -2.42 11.02 -6.11
C ALA A 174 -2.85 10.24 -7.36
N THR A 175 -2.50 8.96 -7.49
CA THR A 175 -2.98 8.10 -8.58
C THR A 175 -4.42 7.66 -8.36
N ALA A 176 -4.84 7.39 -7.12
CA ALA A 176 -6.25 7.21 -6.80
C ALA A 176 -7.04 8.51 -6.90
N SER A 177 -6.40 9.67 -6.67
CA SER A 177 -6.98 11.01 -6.78
C SER A 177 -6.84 11.63 -8.17
N ALA A 178 -5.76 11.39 -8.92
CA ALA A 178 -5.64 11.76 -10.34
C ALA A 178 -6.65 11.00 -11.20
N ALA A 179 -7.11 9.84 -10.73
CA ALA A 179 -8.24 9.14 -11.32
C ALA A 179 -9.60 9.80 -11.02
N GLY A 180 -9.70 10.73 -10.07
CA GLY A 180 -11.03 11.20 -9.69
C GLY A 180 -11.19 12.45 -8.84
N ALA A 181 -10.15 13.19 -8.43
CA ALA A 181 -10.36 14.31 -7.51
C ALA A 181 -9.99 15.67 -8.11
N PHE A 182 -10.94 16.58 -8.12
CA PHE A 182 -10.66 18.02 -8.08
C PHE A 182 -10.33 18.44 -6.64
N PRO A 183 -9.52 19.51 -6.46
CA PRO A 183 -9.25 20.10 -5.14
C PRO A 183 -10.52 20.53 -4.39
N ASP A 184 -11.63 20.71 -5.11
CA ASP A 184 -12.90 21.23 -4.60
C ASP A 184 -14.02 20.18 -4.42
N GLY A 185 -13.68 18.88 -4.35
CA GLY A 185 -14.66 17.80 -4.11
C GLY A 185 -15.62 17.51 -5.28
N GLY A 186 -15.33 18.04 -6.49
CA GLY A 186 -16.12 17.83 -7.69
C GLY A 186 -15.89 16.48 -8.38
N TRP A 187 -16.87 16.09 -9.22
CA TRP A 187 -16.76 14.89 -10.05
C TRP A 187 -15.86 15.15 -11.26
N THR A 188 -14.77 14.38 -11.41
CA THR A 188 -13.97 14.43 -12.65
C THR A 188 -14.61 13.64 -13.76
N VAL A 189 -14.31 14.02 -15.01
CA VAL A 189 -14.73 13.23 -16.19
C VAL A 189 -14.24 11.79 -16.09
N GLY A 190 -13.01 11.58 -15.62
CA GLY A 190 -12.45 10.24 -15.39
C GLY A 190 -13.20 9.45 -14.33
N GLY A 191 -13.54 10.08 -13.21
CA GLY A 191 -14.31 9.44 -12.12
C GLY A 191 -15.71 9.04 -12.56
N ILE A 192 -16.42 9.94 -13.29
CA ILE A 192 -17.73 9.63 -13.87
C ILE A 192 -17.61 8.48 -14.87
N ALA A 193 -16.63 8.52 -15.77
CA ALA A 193 -16.40 7.45 -16.74
C ALA A 193 -16.13 6.09 -16.04
N ALA A 194 -15.32 6.10 -14.96
CA ALA A 194 -15.04 4.90 -14.18
C ALA A 194 -16.32 4.34 -13.54
N VAL A 195 -17.14 5.16 -12.90
CA VAL A 195 -18.43 4.74 -12.31
C VAL A 195 -19.34 4.16 -13.37
N VAL A 196 -19.46 4.83 -14.52
CA VAL A 196 -20.29 4.33 -15.65
C VAL A 196 -19.79 2.98 -16.14
N VAL A 197 -18.48 2.80 -16.34
CA VAL A 197 -17.91 1.54 -16.83
C VAL A 197 -18.12 0.41 -15.80
N VAL A 198 -17.99 0.70 -14.50
CA VAL A 198 -18.26 -0.28 -13.44
C VAL A 198 -19.73 -0.68 -13.43
N LEU A 199 -20.66 0.27 -13.54
CA LEU A 199 -22.09 0.02 -13.61
C LEU A 199 -22.46 -0.82 -14.86
N LEU A 200 -21.89 -0.46 -16.01
CA LEU A 200 -22.08 -1.25 -17.24
C LEU A 200 -21.57 -2.69 -17.06
N GLY A 201 -20.39 -2.87 -16.46
CA GLY A 201 -19.83 -4.20 -16.17
C GLY A 201 -20.62 -4.99 -15.12
N ALA A 202 -21.26 -4.30 -14.18
CA ALA A 202 -22.11 -4.91 -13.16
C ALA A 202 -23.45 -5.37 -13.73
N VAL A 203 -24.14 -4.53 -14.52
CA VAL A 203 -25.54 -4.73 -14.89
C VAL A 203 -25.69 -5.39 -16.27
N VAL A 204 -25.03 -4.89 -17.30
CA VAL A 204 -25.29 -5.32 -18.69
C VAL A 204 -25.02 -6.80 -18.94
N PRO A 205 -23.96 -7.44 -18.36
CA PRO A 205 -23.78 -8.88 -18.54
C PRO A 205 -24.86 -9.76 -17.90
N LEU A 206 -25.73 -9.19 -17.05
CA LEU A 206 -26.92 -9.87 -16.51
C LEU A 206 -28.07 -9.90 -17.52
N LEU A 207 -28.18 -8.79 -18.26
CA LEU A 207 -29.29 -8.57 -19.21
C LEU A 207 -28.97 -9.12 -20.62
N THR A 208 -27.70 -8.95 -21.04
CA THR A 208 -27.28 -9.23 -22.40
C THR A 208 -26.12 -10.22 -22.45
N LYS A 209 -26.30 -11.36 -23.13
CA LYS A 209 -25.25 -12.37 -23.36
C LYS A 209 -24.49 -12.15 -24.68
N SER A 210 -24.45 -10.95 -25.23
CA SER A 210 -23.81 -10.63 -26.51
C SER A 210 -22.28 -10.77 -26.42
N ARG A 211 -21.69 -11.50 -27.40
CA ARG A 211 -20.23 -11.62 -27.51
C ARG A 211 -19.57 -10.28 -27.85
N ARG A 212 -20.21 -9.45 -28.68
CA ARG A 212 -19.69 -8.12 -29.06
C ARG A 212 -19.62 -7.19 -27.84
N TRP A 213 -20.70 -7.15 -27.05
CA TRP A 213 -20.72 -6.36 -25.81
C TRP A 213 -19.61 -6.77 -24.85
N ARG A 214 -19.38 -8.08 -24.70
CA ARG A 214 -18.31 -8.57 -23.84
C ARG A 214 -16.93 -8.05 -24.25
N TYR A 215 -16.62 -7.99 -25.55
CA TYR A 215 -15.35 -7.41 -26.02
C TYR A 215 -15.26 -5.92 -25.68
N VAL A 216 -16.31 -5.15 -25.95
CA VAL A 216 -16.37 -3.72 -25.63
C VAL A 216 -16.14 -3.50 -24.13
N GLN A 217 -16.83 -4.26 -23.27
CA GLN A 217 -16.67 -4.15 -21.82
C GLN A 217 -15.24 -4.48 -21.36
N LEU A 218 -14.62 -5.52 -21.90
CA LEU A 218 -13.24 -5.88 -21.57
C LEU A 218 -12.26 -4.75 -21.92
N VAL A 219 -12.42 -4.15 -23.11
CA VAL A 219 -11.59 -3.01 -23.54
C VAL A 219 -11.84 -1.79 -22.67
N LEU A 220 -13.10 -1.44 -22.38
CA LEU A 220 -13.44 -0.34 -21.49
C LEU A 220 -12.83 -0.52 -20.09
N ASN A 221 -12.91 -1.72 -19.53
CA ASN A 221 -12.29 -2.00 -18.23
C ASN A 221 -10.77 -1.77 -18.26
N VAL A 222 -10.08 -2.21 -19.32
CA VAL A 222 -8.63 -2.04 -19.42
C VAL A 222 -8.26 -0.58 -19.63
N VAL A 223 -8.91 0.10 -20.57
CA VAL A 223 -8.55 1.48 -20.92
C VAL A 223 -8.99 2.45 -19.83
N VAL A 224 -10.28 2.44 -19.46
CA VAL A 224 -10.82 3.42 -18.52
C VAL A 224 -10.37 3.09 -17.09
N LEU A 225 -10.65 1.88 -16.60
CA LEU A 225 -10.38 1.53 -15.21
C LEU A 225 -8.90 1.21 -14.96
N GLY A 226 -8.20 0.58 -15.92
CA GLY A 226 -6.78 0.22 -15.78
C GLY A 226 -5.85 1.39 -16.09
N LEU A 227 -5.87 1.90 -17.33
CA LEU A 227 -4.85 2.83 -17.81
C LEU A 227 -5.18 4.31 -17.52
N CYS A 228 -6.46 4.73 -17.68
CA CYS A 228 -6.83 6.13 -17.49
C CYS A 228 -7.05 6.50 -16.03
N THR A 229 -7.73 5.64 -15.26
CA THR A 229 -8.14 5.99 -13.89
C THR A 229 -7.41 5.19 -12.81
N GLY A 230 -6.69 4.11 -13.15
CA GLY A 230 -6.00 3.27 -12.17
C GLY A 230 -6.92 2.71 -11.08
N THR A 231 -8.21 2.53 -11.39
CA THR A 231 -9.22 2.14 -10.41
C THR A 231 -9.27 0.61 -10.27
N PHE A 232 -8.88 0.10 -9.11
CA PHE A 232 -8.94 -1.33 -8.79
C PHE A 232 -9.17 -1.54 -7.30
N VAL A 233 -9.58 -2.74 -6.93
CA VAL A 233 -9.75 -3.16 -5.53
C VAL A 233 -8.43 -3.74 -5.05
N SER A 234 -7.80 -3.08 -4.09
CA SER A 234 -6.53 -3.47 -3.46
C SER A 234 -6.68 -3.67 -1.95
N TYR A 235 -5.74 -4.35 -1.32
CA TYR A 235 -5.67 -4.42 0.14
C TYR A 235 -5.43 -3.03 0.75
N ALA A 236 -4.63 -2.19 0.10
CA ALA A 236 -4.38 -0.81 0.54
C ALA A 236 -5.67 0.01 0.62
N LEU A 237 -6.59 -0.14 -0.36
CA LEU A 237 -7.90 0.52 -0.33
C LEU A 237 -8.71 0.10 0.91
N PHE A 238 -8.76 -1.19 1.23
CA PHE A 238 -9.48 -1.68 2.42
C PHE A 238 -8.85 -1.18 3.71
N MET A 239 -7.52 -1.25 3.83
CA MET A 239 -6.82 -0.76 5.01
C MET A 239 -7.15 0.70 5.29
N ARG A 240 -7.09 1.55 4.27
CA ARG A 240 -7.41 2.98 4.39
C ARG A 240 -8.88 3.25 4.71
N LEU A 241 -9.79 2.49 4.08
CA LEU A 241 -11.22 2.63 4.35
C LEU A 241 -11.54 2.35 5.81
N PHE A 242 -10.90 1.34 6.41
CA PHE A 242 -11.10 0.98 7.80
C PHE A 242 -10.31 1.86 8.78
N SER A 243 -9.13 2.32 8.43
CA SER A 243 -8.29 3.18 9.27
C SER A 243 -8.77 4.64 9.28
N GLY A 244 -8.85 5.27 8.11
CA GLY A 244 -9.12 6.71 7.96
C GLY A 244 -10.60 7.08 7.86
N GLY A 245 -11.48 6.10 7.62
CA GLY A 245 -12.89 6.37 7.30
C GLY A 245 -13.08 7.01 5.91
N VAL A 246 -14.30 7.42 5.62
CA VAL A 246 -14.66 8.09 4.36
C VAL A 246 -15.09 9.52 4.66
N SER A 247 -14.30 10.49 4.22
CA SER A 247 -14.73 11.90 4.23
C SER A 247 -15.72 12.15 3.09
N VAL A 248 -16.67 13.07 3.29
CA VAL A 248 -17.65 13.44 2.26
C VAL A 248 -16.96 13.99 1.01
N ALA A 249 -15.86 14.73 1.18
CA ALA A 249 -15.06 15.26 0.08
C ALA A 249 -14.38 14.15 -0.75
N ALA A 250 -13.97 13.04 -0.10
CA ALA A 250 -13.36 11.90 -0.77
C ALA A 250 -14.37 10.95 -1.45
N LEU A 251 -15.68 11.14 -1.20
CA LEU A 251 -16.72 10.24 -1.70
C LEU A 251 -16.78 10.21 -3.24
N SER A 252 -16.54 11.35 -3.91
CA SER A 252 -16.50 11.43 -5.37
C SER A 252 -15.35 10.60 -5.96
N ALA A 253 -14.17 10.64 -5.35
CA ALA A 253 -13.00 9.89 -5.76
C ALA A 253 -13.13 8.38 -5.45
N LEU A 254 -13.76 8.05 -4.33
CA LEU A 254 -13.95 6.67 -3.88
C LEU A 254 -15.18 5.99 -4.49
N ALA A 255 -16.04 6.70 -5.21
CA ALA A 255 -17.30 6.14 -5.74
C ALA A 255 -17.08 4.90 -6.62
N ALA A 256 -16.14 4.95 -7.56
CA ALA A 256 -15.85 3.81 -8.45
C ALA A 256 -15.21 2.63 -7.70
N PRO A 257 -14.16 2.81 -6.86
CA PRO A 257 -13.63 1.74 -6.01
C PRO A 257 -14.67 1.12 -5.07
N LEU A 258 -15.48 1.93 -4.41
CA LEU A 258 -16.54 1.44 -3.50
C LEU A 258 -17.60 0.63 -4.26
N LEU A 259 -17.98 1.08 -5.45
CA LEU A 259 -18.90 0.33 -6.31
C LEU A 259 -18.28 -0.99 -6.75
N MET A 260 -16.99 -1.03 -7.08
CA MET A 260 -16.27 -2.27 -7.37
C MET A 260 -16.25 -3.23 -6.18
N VAL A 261 -16.02 -2.72 -4.97
CA VAL A 261 -16.09 -3.50 -3.73
C VAL A 261 -17.51 -4.05 -3.53
N ALA A 262 -18.53 -3.22 -3.73
CA ALA A 262 -19.92 -3.69 -3.67
C ALA A 262 -20.20 -4.83 -4.65
N VAL A 263 -19.74 -4.72 -5.90
CA VAL A 263 -19.84 -5.80 -6.89
C VAL A 263 -19.09 -7.05 -6.43
N ALA A 264 -17.87 -6.89 -5.90
CA ALA A 264 -17.05 -8.01 -5.43
C ALA A 264 -17.68 -8.75 -4.24
N LEU A 265 -18.42 -8.05 -3.38
CA LEU A 265 -19.08 -8.63 -2.19
C LEU A 265 -20.47 -9.18 -2.46
N VAL A 266 -21.31 -8.45 -3.21
CA VAL A 266 -22.73 -8.79 -3.40
C VAL A 266 -22.90 -9.97 -4.36
N TYR A 267 -22.18 -10.00 -5.49
CA TYR A 267 -22.40 -11.04 -6.51
C TYR A 267 -22.06 -12.47 -6.05
N PRO A 268 -20.99 -12.71 -5.26
CA PRO A 268 -20.76 -14.04 -4.68
C PRO A 268 -21.88 -14.50 -3.74
N LEU A 269 -22.52 -13.58 -3.00
CA LEU A 269 -23.66 -13.89 -2.14
C LEU A 269 -24.84 -14.43 -2.95
N VAL A 270 -25.10 -13.85 -4.12
CA VAL A 270 -26.15 -14.29 -5.06
C VAL A 270 -25.71 -15.52 -5.87
N GLY A 271 -24.57 -16.15 -5.54
CA GLY A 271 -24.11 -17.37 -6.20
C GLY A 271 -23.26 -17.16 -7.45
N LYS A 272 -22.95 -15.93 -7.85
CA LYS A 272 -22.12 -15.61 -9.01
C LYS A 272 -20.65 -15.39 -8.59
N GLN A 273 -20.00 -16.46 -8.17
CA GLN A 273 -18.58 -16.42 -7.78
C GLN A 273 -17.69 -15.99 -8.96
N GLY A 274 -16.72 -15.11 -8.69
CA GLY A 274 -15.80 -14.60 -9.71
C GLY A 274 -16.41 -13.61 -10.70
N TYR A 275 -17.62 -13.10 -10.46
CA TYR A 275 -18.28 -12.13 -11.33
C TYR A 275 -17.48 -10.84 -11.48
N TYR A 276 -16.95 -10.31 -10.38
CA TYR A 276 -16.08 -9.14 -10.36
C TYR A 276 -14.87 -9.31 -11.29
N CYS A 277 -14.10 -10.39 -11.10
CA CYS A 277 -12.92 -10.67 -11.92
C CYS A 277 -13.25 -10.90 -13.39
N ALA A 278 -14.48 -11.34 -13.69
CA ALA A 278 -14.91 -11.62 -15.04
C ALA A 278 -15.38 -10.38 -15.80
N ASN A 279 -16.06 -9.44 -15.15
CA ASN A 279 -16.81 -8.40 -15.84
C ASN A 279 -16.38 -6.98 -15.48
N VAL A 280 -15.69 -6.76 -14.36
CA VAL A 280 -15.37 -5.42 -13.85
C VAL A 280 -13.85 -5.23 -13.66
N CYS A 281 -13.14 -6.25 -13.17
CA CYS A 281 -11.72 -6.14 -12.86
C CYS A 281 -10.86 -5.86 -14.11
N PRO A 282 -10.05 -4.78 -14.16
CA PRO A 282 -9.20 -4.47 -15.31
C PRO A 282 -8.15 -5.55 -15.56
N PHE A 283 -7.49 -6.09 -14.52
CA PHE A 283 -6.50 -7.16 -14.68
C PHE A 283 -7.11 -8.48 -15.17
N GLY A 284 -8.30 -8.82 -14.68
CA GLY A 284 -9.07 -9.96 -15.18
C GLY A 284 -9.44 -9.79 -16.66
N SER A 285 -9.75 -8.57 -17.07
CA SER A 285 -10.10 -8.22 -18.46
C SER A 285 -8.91 -8.34 -19.40
N VAL A 286 -7.72 -7.85 -18.99
CA VAL A 286 -6.47 -8.00 -19.77
C VAL A 286 -6.11 -9.48 -19.93
N GLN A 287 -6.20 -10.29 -18.86
CA GLN A 287 -5.95 -11.73 -18.93
C GLN A 287 -6.91 -12.45 -19.87
N GLU A 288 -8.19 -12.06 -19.91
CA GLU A 288 -9.15 -12.64 -20.84
C GLU A 288 -8.86 -12.25 -22.29
N LEU A 289 -8.48 -10.97 -22.53
CA LEU A 289 -8.06 -10.51 -23.86
C LEU A 289 -6.81 -11.25 -24.33
N ALA A 290 -5.78 -11.34 -23.50
CA ALA A 290 -4.56 -12.11 -23.78
C ALA A 290 -4.89 -13.59 -24.06
N GLY A 291 -5.82 -14.15 -23.28
CA GLY A 291 -6.31 -15.50 -23.50
C GLY A 291 -6.97 -15.74 -24.85
N LYS A 292 -7.51 -14.71 -25.50
CA LYS A 292 -8.13 -14.86 -26.84
C LYS A 292 -7.13 -14.90 -27.99
N LEU A 293 -5.86 -14.56 -27.73
CA LEU A 293 -4.79 -14.56 -28.73
C LEU A 293 -4.46 -15.97 -29.22
N SER A 294 -4.53 -17.00 -28.34
CA SER A 294 -4.27 -18.39 -28.74
C SER A 294 -5.56 -19.25 -28.67
N ARG A 295 -5.77 -20.03 -29.72
CA ARG A 295 -6.84 -21.03 -29.76
C ARG A 295 -6.49 -22.30 -28.94
N ARG A 296 -5.19 -22.58 -28.79
CA ARG A 296 -4.72 -23.75 -28.03
C ARG A 296 -4.69 -23.43 -26.55
N LYS A 297 -5.53 -24.10 -25.76
CA LYS A 297 -5.57 -23.95 -24.30
C LYS A 297 -4.99 -25.18 -23.62
N LEU A 298 -4.11 -24.96 -22.65
CA LEU A 298 -3.59 -26.02 -21.80
C LEU A 298 -4.68 -26.42 -20.78
N ARG A 299 -4.93 -27.70 -20.71
CA ARG A 299 -5.84 -28.27 -19.69
C ARG A 299 -5.01 -28.54 -18.43
N VAL A 300 -5.23 -27.75 -17.39
CA VAL A 300 -4.63 -27.98 -16.08
C VAL A 300 -5.21 -29.27 -15.49
N SER A 301 -4.36 -30.21 -15.10
CA SER A 301 -4.83 -31.47 -14.51
C SER A 301 -5.63 -31.23 -13.22
N PRO A 302 -6.63 -32.07 -12.89
CA PRO A 302 -7.44 -31.87 -11.70
C PRO A 302 -6.62 -31.90 -10.39
N ARG A 303 -5.54 -32.67 -10.35
CA ARG A 303 -4.62 -32.73 -9.19
C ARG A 303 -3.85 -31.42 -9.03
N LEU A 304 -3.28 -30.90 -10.13
CA LEU A 304 -2.56 -29.61 -10.13
C LEU A 304 -3.51 -28.45 -9.78
N ASN A 305 -4.74 -28.45 -10.32
CA ASN A 305 -5.74 -27.44 -9.98
C ASN A 305 -6.08 -27.43 -8.48
N LYS A 306 -6.26 -28.60 -7.86
CA LYS A 306 -6.51 -28.69 -6.41
C LYS A 306 -5.30 -28.20 -5.61
N GLY A 307 -4.08 -28.57 -6.00
CA GLY A 307 -2.85 -28.12 -5.36
C GLY A 307 -2.68 -26.60 -5.42
N LEU A 308 -2.90 -26.00 -6.59
CA LEU A 308 -2.80 -24.53 -6.76
C LEU A 308 -3.84 -23.77 -5.95
N VAL A 309 -5.10 -24.27 -5.90
CA VAL A 309 -6.13 -23.66 -5.06
C VAL A 309 -5.81 -23.79 -3.58
N MET A 310 -5.28 -24.94 -3.14
CA MET A 310 -4.83 -25.14 -1.77
C MET A 310 -3.67 -24.19 -1.42
N PHE A 311 -2.66 -24.09 -2.31
CA PHE A 311 -1.54 -23.17 -2.16
C PHE A 311 -2.01 -21.72 -2.01
N LYS A 312 -2.93 -21.27 -2.86
CA LYS A 312 -3.52 -19.93 -2.76
C LYS A 312 -4.17 -19.69 -1.40
N ASN A 313 -4.97 -20.64 -0.91
CA ASN A 313 -5.65 -20.49 0.38
C ASN A 313 -4.66 -20.44 1.55
N VAL A 314 -3.62 -21.29 1.52
CA VAL A 314 -2.54 -21.26 2.53
C VAL A 314 -1.76 -19.96 2.47
N LEU A 315 -1.38 -19.51 1.26
CA LEU A 315 -0.68 -18.24 1.07
C LEU A 315 -1.52 -17.09 1.61
N TRP A 316 -2.82 -17.04 1.29
CA TRP A 316 -3.72 -16.02 1.80
C TRP A 316 -3.79 -16.02 3.33
N CYS A 317 -3.89 -17.19 3.96
CA CYS A 317 -3.88 -17.30 5.42
C CYS A 317 -2.57 -16.78 6.03
N VAL A 318 -1.43 -17.15 5.44
CA VAL A 318 -0.10 -16.70 5.90
C VAL A 318 0.01 -15.17 5.78
N LEU A 319 -0.38 -14.60 4.62
CA LEU A 319 -0.35 -13.15 4.40
C LEU A 319 -1.28 -12.40 5.38
N MET A 320 -2.45 -12.97 5.70
CA MET A 320 -3.35 -12.40 6.71
C MET A 320 -2.75 -12.44 8.11
N VAL A 321 -2.09 -13.53 8.50
CA VAL A 321 -1.41 -13.61 9.79
C VAL A 321 -0.26 -12.59 9.86
N LEU A 322 0.54 -12.45 8.81
CA LEU A 322 1.61 -11.45 8.73
C LEU A 322 1.06 -10.03 8.84
N LEU A 323 -0.10 -9.77 8.22
CA LEU A 323 -0.78 -8.47 8.30
C LEU A 323 -1.28 -8.18 9.72
N LEU A 324 -1.89 -9.16 10.38
CA LEU A 324 -2.40 -9.03 11.76
C LEU A 324 -1.29 -8.86 12.79
N THR A 325 -0.15 -9.52 12.58
CA THR A 325 1.02 -9.39 13.47
C THR A 325 1.86 -8.16 13.19
N GLY A 326 1.60 -7.43 12.10
CA GLY A 326 2.39 -6.27 11.67
C GLY A 326 3.80 -6.61 11.19
N VAL A 327 4.15 -7.91 11.11
CA VAL A 327 5.44 -8.37 10.63
C VAL A 327 5.45 -8.35 9.10
N TRP A 328 6.45 -7.69 8.51
CA TRP A 328 6.67 -7.65 7.08
C TRP A 328 5.42 -7.24 6.26
N THR A 329 4.93 -6.03 6.50
CA THR A 329 3.78 -5.45 5.76
C THR A 329 4.12 -4.99 4.34
N ALA A 330 5.39 -4.95 3.97
CA ALA A 330 5.86 -4.51 2.65
C ALA A 330 5.31 -5.34 1.46
N TRP A 331 4.77 -6.53 1.69
CA TRP A 331 4.15 -7.33 0.63
C TRP A 331 2.89 -6.69 0.03
N ILE A 332 2.24 -5.77 0.77
CA ILE A 332 1.07 -5.02 0.29
C ILE A 332 1.43 -4.18 -0.95
N ASP A 333 2.67 -3.69 -1.00
CA ASP A 333 3.16 -2.86 -2.10
C ASP A 333 3.48 -3.68 -3.37
N TYR A 334 3.55 -5.01 -3.25
CA TYR A 334 3.81 -5.93 -4.36
C TYR A 334 2.53 -6.50 -5.01
N GLU A 335 1.40 -5.79 -4.89
CA GLU A 335 0.17 -6.19 -5.59
C GLU A 335 0.34 -6.07 -7.12
N LEU A 336 -0.06 -7.12 -7.88
CA LEU A 336 0.02 -7.10 -9.34
C LEU A 336 -0.86 -6.03 -9.99
N PHE A 337 -1.85 -5.52 -9.29
CA PHE A 337 -2.70 -4.43 -9.78
C PHE A 337 -1.94 -3.11 -9.91
N THR A 338 -0.90 -2.88 -9.09
CA THR A 338 -0.05 -1.69 -9.17
C THR A 338 0.72 -1.62 -10.49
N ALA A 339 0.85 -2.72 -11.24
CA ALA A 339 1.43 -2.71 -12.58
C ALA A 339 0.69 -1.79 -13.58
N PHE A 340 -0.59 -1.46 -13.34
CA PHE A 340 -1.29 -0.43 -14.13
C PHE A 340 -0.78 0.98 -13.84
N LEU A 341 -0.14 1.20 -12.69
CA LEU A 341 0.51 2.43 -12.29
C LEU A 341 1.99 2.37 -12.64
N TYR A 342 2.30 2.21 -13.92
CA TYR A 342 3.64 1.94 -14.43
C TYR A 342 4.74 2.90 -13.93
N SER A 343 4.39 4.13 -13.56
CA SER A 343 5.34 5.12 -13.04
C SER A 343 5.78 4.88 -11.60
N SER A 344 4.97 4.17 -10.79
CA SER A 344 5.24 3.89 -9.37
C SER A 344 5.44 2.41 -9.05
N ALA A 345 5.19 1.53 -10.04
CA ALA A 345 5.31 0.10 -9.84
C ALA A 345 6.77 -0.39 -9.85
N SER A 346 7.11 -1.28 -8.92
CA SER A 346 8.39 -1.98 -8.93
C SER A 346 8.57 -2.79 -10.22
N VAL A 347 9.81 -2.84 -10.74
CA VAL A 347 10.15 -3.63 -11.94
C VAL A 347 9.76 -5.11 -11.77
N TRP A 348 9.88 -5.65 -10.56
CA TRP A 348 9.49 -7.03 -10.25
C TRP A 348 7.98 -7.26 -10.36
N VAL A 349 7.17 -6.28 -9.96
CA VAL A 349 5.70 -6.34 -10.09
C VAL A 349 5.29 -6.29 -11.56
N ILE A 350 5.92 -5.41 -12.34
CA ILE A 350 5.68 -5.33 -13.80
C ILE A 350 6.08 -6.64 -14.47
N ALA A 351 7.25 -7.19 -14.15
CA ALA A 351 7.72 -8.46 -14.70
C ALA A 351 6.76 -9.61 -14.34
N ALA A 352 6.30 -9.68 -13.10
CA ALA A 352 5.32 -10.68 -12.67
C ALA A 352 3.97 -10.52 -13.40
N ALA A 353 3.47 -9.28 -13.54
CA ALA A 353 2.23 -8.99 -14.25
C ALA A 353 2.33 -9.44 -15.73
N VAL A 354 3.42 -9.09 -16.41
CA VAL A 354 3.70 -9.54 -17.79
C VAL A 354 3.78 -11.07 -17.86
N GLY A 355 4.46 -11.71 -16.90
CA GLY A 355 4.53 -13.17 -16.80
C GLY A 355 3.15 -13.83 -16.71
N PHE A 356 2.26 -13.29 -15.87
CA PHE A 356 0.87 -13.77 -15.78
C PHE A 356 0.06 -13.48 -17.05
N LEU A 357 0.32 -12.39 -17.78
CA LEU A 357 -0.32 -12.09 -19.05
C LEU A 357 0.12 -13.09 -20.14
N VAL A 358 1.41 -13.38 -20.22
CA VAL A 358 1.95 -14.41 -21.14
C VAL A 358 1.34 -15.78 -20.82
N LEU A 359 1.30 -16.16 -19.53
CA LEU A 359 0.67 -17.40 -19.10
C LEU A 359 -0.83 -17.45 -19.44
N SER A 360 -1.51 -16.30 -19.45
CA SER A 360 -2.95 -16.19 -19.79
C SER A 360 -3.25 -16.56 -21.24
N VAL A 361 -2.26 -16.56 -22.13
CA VAL A 361 -2.41 -16.99 -23.52
C VAL A 361 -2.81 -18.47 -23.60
N TRP A 362 -2.25 -19.29 -22.71
CA TRP A 362 -2.50 -20.73 -22.67
C TRP A 362 -3.44 -21.18 -21.55
N VAL A 363 -3.35 -20.58 -20.37
CA VAL A 363 -4.19 -20.89 -19.19
C VAL A 363 -5.21 -19.77 -18.98
N PRO A 364 -6.52 -20.06 -18.97
CA PRO A 364 -7.53 -19.03 -18.78
C PRO A 364 -7.42 -18.37 -17.40
N ARG A 365 -7.12 -17.07 -17.35
CA ARG A 365 -7.07 -16.22 -16.17
C ARG A 365 -6.28 -16.85 -15.01
N PRO A 366 -4.98 -17.12 -15.18
CA PRO A 366 -4.20 -17.86 -14.20
C PRO A 366 -4.13 -17.11 -12.85
N TYR A 367 -3.93 -15.79 -12.84
CA TYR A 367 -3.90 -15.00 -11.61
C TYR A 367 -5.26 -15.01 -10.89
N CYS A 368 -6.36 -14.70 -11.57
CA CYS A 368 -7.69 -14.66 -10.94
C CYS A 368 -8.14 -16.04 -10.42
N ARG A 369 -7.54 -17.12 -10.89
CA ARG A 369 -7.88 -18.48 -10.51
C ARG A 369 -6.98 -19.05 -9.42
N PHE A 370 -5.70 -18.72 -9.44
CA PHE A 370 -4.65 -19.34 -8.63
C PHE A 370 -3.79 -18.34 -7.83
N GLY A 371 -3.90 -17.03 -8.09
CA GLY A 371 -3.20 -15.94 -7.40
C GLY A 371 -4.01 -15.26 -6.32
#